data_a3b05d8a5c941b3f40b7ceb2c529461c
#
_entry.id   a3b05d8a5c941b3f40b7ceb2c529461c
#
_cell.length_a   1.000
_cell.length_b   1.000
_cell.length_c   1.000
_cell.angle_alpha   90.00
_cell.angle_beta   90.00
_cell.angle_gamma   90.00
#
_symmetry.space_group_name_H-M   'P 1'
#
loop_
_entity.id
_entity.type
_entity.pdbx_description
1 polymer ?
#
loop_
_entity_poly.entity_id
_entity_poly.type
_entity_poly.pdbx_seq_one_letter_code
_entity_poly.pdbx_strand_id
1 'polypeptide(L)'
;MVVIMRRNLKHTSSLQRRSSLRIGAAAIVGVALFWGAQVNASTSYRLTDLGNLGAYTNEFGTSRGAGASAINNVGDIVGFSWGSTGAEAFVWSPRSGMRGLGYLDPNNLPNPESWATAINSAGQTVGASVTQDHGDRAAFWSTTGQIESIAEVGGSRTDSYSYGTGINNSGMAVGYGFTAGDKVAFTWTAADGTKLLRPQPGFTVDGTGGINASGQFTGVAYDIIGRRSRAFIWDSADKIRLLDPLSSGETFSAAVAINNAGTVVGRSIDSTTFSQHAFIWDTQTGMRDLGTLSEGLNEVFANAINNSGHVVGRAGEGAGDSRAFVWAADLGMKDLNLLVDQDDPLHGLVTLDDATGINDLGQIVANAFYEGSPHAYLLTPVPEPGSVLLMLLGLPMVASARKYCPRPAARRTSAF
;
A
#
# COMPACT_ATOMS: atom_id res chain seq x y z
N MET A 1 57.01 21.00 -32.99
CA MET A 1 58.31 21.54 -32.55
C MET A 1 58.61 20.89 -31.20
N VAL A 2 59.64 20.04 -31.29
CA VAL A 2 60.26 19.19 -30.27
C VAL A 2 60.93 20.07 -29.21
N VAL A 3 60.88 19.73 -27.94
CA VAL A 3 62.08 19.68 -27.09
C VAL A 3 61.84 18.78 -25.87
N ILE A 4 62.62 17.74 -25.82
CA ILE A 4 62.96 16.80 -24.76
C ILE A 4 63.95 17.46 -23.84
N MET A 5 63.89 17.24 -22.50
CA MET A 5 65.16 17.05 -21.76
C MET A 5 64.94 16.17 -20.51
N ARG A 6 65.87 15.24 -20.43
CA ARG A 6 66.15 14.15 -19.49
C ARG A 6 66.94 14.60 -18.27
N ARG A 7 66.99 13.64 -17.31
CA ARG A 7 68.05 13.32 -16.30
C ARG A 7 67.76 13.86 -14.89
N ASN A 8 68.01 13.15 -13.85
CA ASN A 8 68.93 12.04 -13.56
C ASN A 8 68.57 11.31 -12.24
N LEU A 9 68.92 10.04 -12.22
CA LEU A 9 69.00 9.11 -11.07
C LEU A 9 69.97 9.56 -10.00
N LYS A 10 69.73 9.23 -8.73
CA LYS A 10 70.74 8.65 -7.83
C LYS A 10 70.13 7.69 -6.80
N HIS A 11 70.72 6.52 -6.75
CA HIS A 11 70.62 5.43 -5.77
C HIS A 11 71.02 5.88 -4.34
N THR A 12 70.39 5.22 -3.33
CA THR A 12 71.08 4.44 -2.30
C THR A 12 70.10 3.66 -1.41
N SER A 13 70.26 2.36 -1.43
CA SER A 13 70.47 1.32 -0.38
C SER A 13 69.48 1.20 0.79
N SER A 14 68.79 0.06 0.75
CA SER A 14 68.61 -1.00 1.78
C SER A 14 68.34 -0.60 3.23
N LEU A 15 67.17 -1.08 3.71
CA LEU A 15 67.12 -1.84 4.98
C LEU A 15 65.73 -2.55 5.08
N GLN A 16 65.82 -3.85 5.10
CA GLN A 16 64.69 -4.75 5.44
C GLN A 16 64.19 -4.44 6.85
N ARG A 17 62.90 -4.23 7.00
CA ARG A 17 62.20 -4.53 8.25
C ARG A 17 60.86 -5.18 7.98
N ARG A 18 60.69 -6.27 8.66
CA ARG A 18 59.60 -7.23 8.68
C ARG A 18 58.21 -6.57 8.74
N SER A 19 57.39 -6.99 7.83
CA SER A 19 55.94 -6.73 7.82
C SER A 19 55.26 -7.47 8.98
N SER A 20 54.83 -6.75 9.99
CA SER A 20 53.83 -7.25 10.92
C SER A 20 52.44 -7.11 10.27
N LEU A 21 51.86 -8.25 9.94
CA LEU A 21 50.48 -8.36 9.50
C LEU A 21 49.59 -7.88 10.65
N ARG A 22 49.04 -6.68 10.54
CA ARG A 22 47.91 -6.26 11.38
C ARG A 22 46.64 -6.76 10.71
N ILE A 23 46.09 -7.84 11.25
CA ILE A 23 44.72 -8.27 10.97
C ILE A 23 43.81 -7.18 11.53
N GLY A 24 43.28 -6.37 10.64
CA GLY A 24 42.21 -5.43 10.97
C GLY A 24 40.98 -6.18 11.42
N ALA A 25 40.41 -5.77 12.54
CA ALA A 25 39.12 -6.27 13.02
C ALA A 25 38.08 -6.10 11.92
N ALA A 26 37.63 -7.21 11.35
CA ALA A 26 36.48 -7.22 10.49
C ALA A 26 35.24 -6.82 11.34
N ALA A 27 34.72 -5.64 11.05
CA ALA A 27 33.39 -5.27 11.52
C ALA A 27 32.40 -6.28 10.93
N ILE A 28 31.86 -7.16 11.76
CA ILE A 28 30.70 -7.98 11.41
C ILE A 28 29.54 -7.00 11.34
N VAL A 29 29.28 -6.50 10.16
CA VAL A 29 27.99 -5.88 9.81
C VAL A 29 26.98 -7.01 9.89
N GLY A 30 26.17 -7.02 10.93
CA GLY A 30 24.99 -7.87 11.03
C GLY A 30 24.06 -7.49 9.89
N VAL A 31 24.08 -8.25 8.81
CA VAL A 31 23.01 -8.23 7.81
C VAL A 31 21.79 -8.81 8.50
N ALA A 32 20.92 -7.94 9.01
CA ALA A 32 19.55 -8.32 9.29
C ALA A 32 18.92 -8.66 7.92
N LEU A 33 18.91 -9.94 7.60
CA LEU A 33 18.10 -10.45 6.50
C LEU A 33 16.64 -10.22 6.90
N PHE A 34 16.07 -9.11 6.47
CA PHE A 34 14.64 -8.95 6.37
C PHE A 34 14.15 -9.94 5.30
N TRP A 35 13.77 -11.11 5.76
CA TRP A 35 12.97 -12.00 4.96
C TRP A 35 11.58 -11.38 4.92
N GLY A 36 11.29 -10.64 3.85
CA GLY A 36 9.92 -10.40 3.47
C GLY A 36 9.22 -11.75 3.36
N ALA A 37 8.10 -11.93 4.04
CA ALA A 37 7.34 -13.15 3.94
C ALA A 37 6.94 -13.31 2.47
N GLN A 38 7.55 -14.28 1.77
CA GLN A 38 7.15 -14.62 0.41
C GLN A 38 5.87 -15.44 0.50
N VAL A 39 4.85 -15.06 -0.28
CA VAL A 39 3.69 -15.91 -0.49
C VAL A 39 4.16 -17.09 -1.33
N ASN A 40 4.27 -18.26 -0.70
CA ASN A 40 4.59 -19.52 -1.36
C ASN A 40 3.29 -20.30 -1.63
N ALA A 41 3.36 -21.29 -2.48
CA ALA A 41 2.20 -22.16 -2.80
C ALA A 41 1.62 -22.89 -1.56
N SER A 42 2.39 -22.96 -0.47
CA SER A 42 2.02 -23.58 0.82
C SER A 42 1.67 -22.54 1.90
N THR A 43 1.69 -21.24 1.59
CA THR A 43 1.36 -20.20 2.59
C THR A 43 -0.12 -20.31 2.95
N SER A 44 -0.42 -20.65 4.20
CA SER A 44 -1.75 -20.49 4.76
C SER A 44 -1.88 -19.20 5.57
N TYR A 45 -3.11 -18.78 5.83
CA TYR A 45 -3.42 -17.55 6.56
C TYR A 45 -4.33 -17.83 7.73
N ARG A 46 -4.11 -17.12 8.84
CA ARG A 46 -5.06 -17.01 9.93
C ARG A 46 -5.87 -15.73 9.82
N LEU A 47 -7.17 -15.85 10.08
CA LEU A 47 -8.12 -14.74 10.07
C LEU A 47 -8.20 -14.09 11.45
N THR A 48 -8.31 -12.77 11.47
CA THR A 48 -8.68 -11.98 12.62
C THR A 48 -9.81 -11.06 12.21
N ASP A 49 -11.00 -11.22 12.79
CA ASP A 49 -12.11 -10.28 12.63
C ASP A 49 -11.73 -8.96 13.31
N LEU A 50 -11.83 -7.84 12.60
CA LEU A 50 -11.47 -6.52 13.12
C LEU A 50 -12.54 -5.96 14.05
N GLY A 51 -13.75 -6.56 14.07
CA GLY A 51 -14.90 -6.02 14.77
C GLY A 51 -15.49 -4.78 14.12
N ASN A 52 -16.21 -3.98 14.89
CA ASN A 52 -16.85 -2.75 14.43
C ASN A 52 -16.97 -1.74 15.59
N LEU A 53 -17.29 -0.47 15.25
CA LEU A 53 -17.50 0.61 16.24
C LEU A 53 -18.88 0.58 16.90
N GLY A 54 -19.81 -0.26 16.41
CA GLY A 54 -21.16 -0.38 16.99
C GLY A 54 -22.24 -0.58 15.94
N ALA A 55 -23.37 0.07 16.14
CA ALA A 55 -24.51 0.01 15.23
C ALA A 55 -25.17 1.38 15.12
N TYR A 56 -25.53 1.76 13.92
CA TYR A 56 -26.34 2.92 13.61
C TYR A 56 -27.79 2.46 13.36
N THR A 57 -28.76 3.07 14.07
CA THR A 57 -30.18 2.76 13.91
C THR A 57 -30.96 4.02 13.55
N ASN A 58 -31.72 3.95 12.48
CA ASN A 58 -32.63 4.99 12.05
C ASN A 58 -34.01 4.40 11.66
N GLU A 59 -34.88 5.22 11.08
CA GLU A 59 -36.21 4.81 10.63
C GLU A 59 -36.21 3.74 9.52
N PHE A 60 -35.11 3.55 8.81
CA PHE A 60 -34.94 2.56 7.76
C PHE A 60 -34.33 1.24 8.23
N GLY A 61 -33.86 1.17 9.49
CA GLY A 61 -33.28 -0.05 10.07
C GLY A 61 -32.00 0.18 10.84
N THR A 62 -31.28 -0.92 11.08
CA THR A 62 -29.98 -0.92 11.78
C THR A 62 -28.88 -1.31 10.82
N SER A 63 -27.91 -0.42 10.65
CA SER A 63 -26.66 -0.66 9.91
C SER A 63 -25.55 -1.03 10.87
N ARG A 64 -24.80 -2.08 10.54
CA ARG A 64 -23.66 -2.59 11.34
C ARG A 64 -22.54 -3.00 10.41
N GLY A 65 -21.36 -3.23 10.99
CA GLY A 65 -20.23 -3.81 10.32
C GLY A 65 -19.15 -2.80 9.98
N ALA A 66 -18.11 -3.29 9.33
CA ALA A 66 -16.94 -2.51 8.93
C ALA A 66 -16.42 -2.96 7.58
N GLY A 67 -15.78 -2.03 6.86
CA GLY A 67 -15.00 -2.32 5.66
C GLY A 67 -13.58 -1.76 5.82
N ALA A 68 -12.57 -2.60 5.58
CA ALA A 68 -11.18 -2.20 5.55
C ALA A 68 -10.81 -1.67 4.16
N SER A 69 -9.98 -0.64 4.10
CA SER A 69 -9.50 -0.03 2.85
C SER A 69 -8.00 -0.23 2.63
N ALA A 70 -7.19 -0.14 3.69
CA ALA A 70 -5.74 -0.22 3.58
C ALA A 70 -5.07 -0.74 4.86
N ILE A 71 -3.85 -1.25 4.72
CA ILE A 71 -2.97 -1.70 5.79
C ILE A 71 -1.58 -1.12 5.59
N ASN A 72 -0.91 -0.68 6.68
CA ASN A 72 0.48 -0.24 6.64
C ASN A 72 1.47 -1.37 7.03
N ASN A 73 2.78 -1.08 6.96
CA ASN A 73 3.83 -2.05 7.26
C ASN A 73 4.02 -2.35 8.76
N VAL A 74 3.33 -1.66 9.65
CA VAL A 74 3.31 -2.00 11.10
C VAL A 74 2.05 -2.78 11.49
N GLY A 75 1.13 -3.02 10.54
CA GLY A 75 -0.09 -3.79 10.72
C GLY A 75 -1.29 -2.96 11.18
N ASP A 76 -1.22 -1.63 11.12
CA ASP A 76 -2.38 -0.78 11.35
C ASP A 76 -3.26 -0.76 10.10
N ILE A 77 -4.57 -0.83 10.30
CA ILE A 77 -5.58 -0.95 9.25
C ILE A 77 -6.55 0.22 9.37
N VAL A 78 -6.95 0.76 8.23
CA VAL A 78 -7.96 1.83 8.16
C VAL A 78 -9.10 1.45 7.22
N GLY A 79 -10.23 2.13 7.40
CA GLY A 79 -11.42 1.94 6.60
C GLY A 79 -12.59 2.75 7.17
N PHE A 80 -13.79 2.20 7.10
CA PHE A 80 -14.98 2.75 7.74
C PHE A 80 -15.69 1.69 8.56
N SER A 81 -16.42 2.11 9.60
CA SER A 81 -17.29 1.25 10.38
C SER A 81 -18.54 2.01 10.79
N TRP A 82 -19.66 1.32 10.81
CA TRP A 82 -20.85 1.88 11.42
C TRP A 82 -20.64 2.05 12.92
N GLY A 83 -21.00 3.23 13.43
CA GLY A 83 -21.02 3.60 14.84
C GLY A 83 -22.41 4.07 15.26
N SER A 84 -22.54 4.63 16.46
CA SER A 84 -23.84 5.08 16.98
C SER A 84 -24.44 6.31 16.26
N THR A 85 -23.62 7.09 15.56
CA THR A 85 -24.00 8.36 14.91
C THR A 85 -23.98 8.31 13.40
N GLY A 86 -23.34 7.32 12.80
CA GLY A 86 -23.19 7.18 11.35
C GLY A 86 -22.00 6.30 10.98
N ALA A 87 -21.60 6.35 9.71
CA ALA A 87 -20.38 5.70 9.25
C ALA A 87 -19.15 6.53 9.66
N GLU A 88 -18.21 5.94 10.37
CA GLU A 88 -17.03 6.62 10.89
C GLU A 88 -15.75 5.97 10.35
N ALA A 89 -14.81 6.79 9.88
CA ALA A 89 -13.45 6.34 9.60
C ALA A 89 -12.82 5.72 10.85
N PHE A 90 -12.15 4.60 10.70
CA PHE A 90 -11.47 3.95 11.83
C PHE A 90 -9.99 3.72 11.54
N VAL A 91 -9.22 3.56 12.62
CA VAL A 91 -7.96 2.85 12.64
C VAL A 91 -8.07 1.67 13.60
N TRP A 92 -7.58 0.52 13.15
CA TRP A 92 -7.45 -0.68 13.95
C TRP A 92 -5.98 -1.06 14.08
N SER A 93 -5.58 -1.53 15.26
CA SER A 93 -4.26 -2.10 15.45
C SER A 93 -4.34 -3.37 16.31
N PRO A 94 -3.37 -4.32 16.19
CA PRO A 94 -3.37 -5.55 17.01
C PRO A 94 -3.35 -5.30 18.52
N ARG A 95 -2.89 -4.12 18.95
CA ARG A 95 -2.74 -3.79 20.38
C ARG A 95 -3.96 -3.12 20.96
N SER A 96 -4.62 -2.26 20.22
CA SER A 96 -5.69 -1.39 20.73
C SER A 96 -7.08 -1.73 20.18
N GLY A 97 -7.17 -2.64 19.19
CA GLY A 97 -8.42 -2.89 18.49
C GLY A 97 -8.84 -1.70 17.62
N MET A 98 -10.12 -1.63 17.29
CA MET A 98 -10.71 -0.59 16.46
C MET A 98 -11.05 0.67 17.28
N ARG A 99 -10.70 1.85 16.74
CA ARG A 99 -11.12 3.14 17.27
C ARG A 99 -11.55 4.08 16.14
N GLY A 100 -12.56 4.88 16.39
CA GLY A 100 -13.01 5.93 15.47
C GLY A 100 -11.97 7.06 15.31
N LEU A 101 -11.96 7.65 14.14
CA LEU A 101 -11.10 8.78 13.78
C LEU A 101 -11.83 10.12 13.80
N GLY A 102 -13.17 10.12 13.95
CA GLY A 102 -13.99 11.30 13.99
C GLY A 102 -14.34 11.87 12.61
N TYR A 103 -14.91 13.07 12.64
CA TYR A 103 -15.50 13.75 11.49
C TYR A 103 -14.99 15.20 11.41
N LEU A 104 -14.96 15.78 10.20
CA LEU A 104 -14.64 17.21 10.01
C LEU A 104 -15.71 18.12 10.62
N ASP A 105 -16.98 17.71 10.56
CA ASP A 105 -18.12 18.53 10.99
C ASP A 105 -19.10 17.73 11.88
N PRO A 106 -18.65 17.32 13.10
CA PRO A 106 -19.42 16.40 13.93
C PRO A 106 -20.70 16.97 14.54
N ASN A 107 -20.82 18.32 14.62
CA ASN A 107 -21.91 18.98 15.34
C ASN A 107 -22.97 19.57 14.44
N ASN A 108 -22.72 19.69 13.14
CA ASN A 108 -23.60 20.36 12.19
C ASN A 108 -24.36 19.41 11.28
N LEU A 109 -24.10 18.11 11.41
CA LEU A 109 -24.77 17.06 10.64
C LEU A 109 -25.54 16.11 11.57
N PRO A 110 -26.79 15.76 11.25
CA PRO A 110 -27.55 14.77 12.03
C PRO A 110 -26.93 13.37 11.96
N ASN A 111 -26.29 13.05 10.83
CA ASN A 111 -25.61 11.78 10.57
C ASN A 111 -24.26 12.10 9.92
N PRO A 112 -23.22 12.40 10.72
CA PRO A 112 -21.89 12.68 10.18
C PRO A 112 -21.31 11.39 9.59
N GLU A 113 -20.60 11.53 8.47
CA GLU A 113 -19.93 10.40 7.81
C GLU A 113 -18.47 10.72 7.52
N SER A 114 -17.63 9.71 7.69
CA SER A 114 -16.23 9.75 7.29
C SER A 114 -15.74 8.35 6.91
N TRP A 115 -14.74 8.29 6.06
CA TRP A 115 -14.07 7.04 5.66
C TRP A 115 -12.61 7.29 5.32
N ALA A 116 -11.76 6.38 5.78
CA ALA A 116 -10.33 6.40 5.55
C ALA A 116 -9.98 5.49 4.36
N THR A 117 -9.13 5.99 3.46
CA THR A 117 -8.74 5.29 2.21
C THR A 117 -7.33 4.79 2.23
N ALA A 118 -6.40 5.50 2.90
CA ALA A 118 -5.00 5.12 2.95
C ALA A 118 -4.34 5.54 4.28
N ILE A 119 -3.30 4.80 4.66
CA ILE A 119 -2.51 5.01 5.88
C ILE A 119 -1.03 4.82 5.56
N ASN A 120 -0.16 5.67 6.11
CA ASN A 120 1.29 5.50 6.02
C ASN A 120 1.87 4.77 7.26
N SER A 121 3.18 4.46 7.23
CA SER A 121 3.84 3.74 8.33
C SER A 121 3.94 4.54 9.64
N ALA A 122 3.73 5.85 9.60
CA ALA A 122 3.64 6.68 10.79
C ALA A 122 2.25 6.67 11.43
N GLY A 123 1.22 6.10 10.75
CA GLY A 123 -0.17 6.11 11.20
C GLY A 123 -0.95 7.35 10.76
N GLN A 124 -0.37 8.21 9.90
CA GLN A 124 -1.11 9.31 9.28
C GLN A 124 -2.05 8.74 8.23
N THR A 125 -3.27 9.23 8.20
CA THR A 125 -4.38 8.66 7.41
C THR A 125 -5.00 9.74 6.54
N VAL A 126 -5.46 9.37 5.35
CA VAL A 126 -6.25 10.22 4.45
C VAL A 126 -7.53 9.54 4.02
N GLY A 127 -8.49 10.34 3.56
CA GLY A 127 -9.76 9.86 3.08
C GLY A 127 -10.72 11.00 2.82
N ALA A 128 -11.96 10.88 3.28
CA ALA A 128 -12.95 11.93 3.18
C ALA A 128 -13.88 11.98 4.41
N SER A 129 -14.48 13.13 4.63
CA SER A 129 -15.56 13.33 5.60
C SER A 129 -16.59 14.30 5.06
N VAL A 130 -17.86 14.02 5.32
CA VAL A 130 -18.98 14.87 4.93
C VAL A 130 -18.96 16.16 5.76
N THR A 131 -19.27 17.29 5.12
CA THR A 131 -19.46 18.60 5.77
C THR A 131 -20.81 19.20 5.37
N GLN A 132 -21.38 20.05 6.23
CA GLN A 132 -22.70 20.63 6.01
C GLN A 132 -22.78 21.49 4.74
N ASP A 133 -21.74 22.24 4.47
CA ASP A 133 -21.78 23.28 3.43
C ASP A 133 -21.31 22.75 2.05
N HIS A 134 -20.60 21.61 2.02
CA HIS A 134 -19.84 21.26 0.82
C HIS A 134 -19.88 19.78 0.41
N GLY A 135 -20.63 18.92 1.13
CA GLY A 135 -20.59 17.46 0.87
C GLY A 135 -19.26 16.85 1.30
N ASP A 136 -18.70 15.93 0.48
CA ASP A 136 -17.48 15.20 0.81
C ASP A 136 -16.24 16.08 0.71
N ARG A 137 -15.43 16.10 1.76
CA ARG A 137 -14.14 16.80 1.80
C ARG A 137 -13.00 15.84 2.08
N ALA A 138 -11.95 15.97 1.29
CA ALA A 138 -10.71 15.25 1.56
C ALA A 138 -10.21 15.61 2.96
N ALA A 139 -10.00 14.58 3.77
CA ALA A 139 -9.64 14.68 5.17
C ALA A 139 -8.28 14.03 5.43
N PHE A 140 -7.51 14.62 6.33
CA PHE A 140 -6.29 14.08 6.88
C PHE A 140 -6.46 13.91 8.38
N TRP A 141 -6.11 12.72 8.89
CA TRP A 141 -6.05 12.43 10.32
C TRP A 141 -4.61 12.28 10.75
N SER A 142 -4.19 13.09 11.69
CA SER A 142 -2.86 13.01 12.28
C SER A 142 -2.75 11.85 13.27
N THR A 143 -1.53 11.46 13.60
CA THR A 143 -1.25 10.44 14.63
C THR A 143 -1.73 10.82 16.02
N THR A 144 -1.96 12.12 16.28
CA THR A 144 -2.48 12.64 17.55
C THR A 144 -4.00 12.73 17.59
N GLY A 145 -4.69 12.29 16.51
CA GLY A 145 -6.15 12.32 16.42
C GLY A 145 -6.74 13.66 15.97
N GLN A 146 -5.90 14.61 15.48
CA GLN A 146 -6.40 15.82 14.85
C GLN A 146 -6.88 15.51 13.45
N ILE A 147 -8.01 16.10 13.04
CA ILE A 147 -8.57 16.01 11.70
C ILE A 147 -8.55 17.39 11.06
N GLU A 148 -8.20 17.45 9.79
CA GLU A 148 -8.22 18.68 8.99
C GLU A 148 -8.66 18.41 7.56
N SER A 149 -9.34 19.39 6.93
CA SER A 149 -9.63 19.39 5.50
C SER A 149 -8.35 19.72 4.72
N ILE A 150 -7.97 18.86 3.78
CA ILE A 150 -6.71 19.01 3.02
C ILE A 150 -6.91 19.50 1.59
N ALA A 151 -8.13 19.66 1.13
CA ALA A 151 -8.40 20.17 -0.21
C ALA A 151 -9.71 20.94 -0.26
N GLU A 152 -9.62 22.24 -0.14
CA GLU A 152 -10.69 23.16 -0.54
C GLU A 152 -10.61 23.36 -2.07
N VAL A 153 -10.99 22.34 -2.81
CA VAL A 153 -11.02 22.38 -4.26
C VAL A 153 -12.38 22.94 -4.68
N GLY A 154 -12.39 24.16 -5.26
CA GLY A 154 -13.59 24.71 -5.89
C GLY A 154 -14.33 25.85 -5.18
N GLY A 155 -13.83 26.35 -4.05
CA GLY A 155 -14.48 27.45 -3.31
C GLY A 155 -15.83 27.06 -2.69
N SER A 156 -16.67 28.03 -2.33
CA SER A 156 -17.92 27.87 -1.59
C SER A 156 -19.10 27.37 -2.43
N ARG A 157 -18.90 26.44 -3.39
CA ARG A 157 -20.00 25.88 -4.18
C ARG A 157 -20.52 24.58 -3.55
N THR A 158 -21.83 24.44 -3.50
CA THR A 158 -22.56 23.29 -2.92
C THR A 158 -22.37 21.98 -3.69
N ASP A 159 -21.78 22.04 -4.88
CA ASP A 159 -21.53 20.90 -5.80
C ASP A 159 -20.04 20.54 -5.91
N SER A 160 -19.19 21.03 -4.99
CA SER A 160 -17.77 20.67 -4.94
C SER A 160 -17.53 19.53 -3.95
N TYR A 161 -16.78 18.52 -4.36
CA TYR A 161 -16.32 17.44 -3.49
C TYR A 161 -14.84 17.14 -3.70
N SER A 162 -14.20 16.56 -2.71
CA SER A 162 -12.82 16.11 -2.81
C SER A 162 -12.57 14.85 -1.97
N TYR A 163 -11.62 14.02 -2.42
CA TYR A 163 -11.25 12.77 -1.79
C TYR A 163 -9.73 12.65 -1.71
N GLY A 164 -9.19 12.27 -0.55
CA GLY A 164 -7.83 11.80 -0.42
C GLY A 164 -7.77 10.31 -0.79
N THR A 165 -6.84 9.90 -1.66
CA THR A 165 -6.77 8.52 -2.16
C THR A 165 -5.51 7.78 -1.78
N GLY A 166 -4.43 8.50 -1.45
CA GLY A 166 -3.16 7.91 -1.07
C GLY A 166 -2.32 8.84 -0.21
N ILE A 167 -1.48 8.25 0.62
CA ILE A 167 -0.47 8.97 1.44
C ILE A 167 0.80 8.13 1.50
N ASN A 168 1.96 8.74 1.30
CA ASN A 168 3.25 8.08 1.43
C ASN A 168 3.92 8.34 2.79
N ASN A 169 5.07 7.70 3.02
CA ASN A 169 5.78 7.81 4.30
C ASN A 169 6.46 9.16 4.54
N SER A 170 6.55 10.04 3.54
CA SER A 170 6.97 11.44 3.75
C SER A 170 5.83 12.36 4.20
N GLY A 171 4.60 11.84 4.29
CA GLY A 171 3.39 12.60 4.63
C GLY A 171 2.80 13.34 3.43
N MET A 172 3.24 13.04 2.20
CA MET A 172 2.63 13.58 0.99
C MET A 172 1.36 12.81 0.67
N ALA A 173 0.23 13.48 0.69
CA ALA A 173 -1.07 12.96 0.28
C ALA A 173 -1.37 13.31 -1.18
N VAL A 174 -2.17 12.47 -1.82
CA VAL A 174 -2.71 12.67 -3.16
C VAL A 174 -4.21 12.46 -3.14
N GLY A 175 -4.91 13.15 -4.04
CA GLY A 175 -6.34 13.03 -4.16
C GLY A 175 -6.88 13.74 -5.41
N TYR A 176 -8.20 13.75 -5.52
CA TYR A 176 -8.89 14.46 -6.58
C TYR A 176 -10.14 15.17 -6.06
N GLY A 177 -10.63 16.11 -6.83
CA GLY A 177 -11.85 16.83 -6.50
C GLY A 177 -12.43 17.56 -7.71
N PHE A 178 -13.52 18.30 -7.48
CA PHE A 178 -14.19 19.09 -8.49
C PHE A 178 -14.00 20.59 -8.25
N THR A 179 -13.66 21.33 -9.31
CA THR A 179 -13.63 22.79 -9.31
C THR A 179 -14.48 23.30 -10.46
N ALA A 180 -15.54 24.08 -10.17
CA ALA A 180 -16.33 24.79 -11.21
C ALA A 180 -16.70 23.95 -12.44
N GLY A 181 -16.86 22.64 -12.27
CA GLY A 181 -17.22 21.70 -13.35
C GLY A 181 -16.10 20.81 -13.86
N ASP A 182 -14.83 21.06 -13.48
CA ASP A 182 -13.68 20.27 -13.90
C ASP A 182 -13.17 19.39 -12.75
N LYS A 183 -12.84 18.14 -13.07
CA LYS A 183 -12.08 17.27 -12.17
C LYS A 183 -10.61 17.69 -12.15
N VAL A 184 -10.04 17.75 -10.96
CA VAL A 184 -8.62 18.09 -10.75
C VAL A 184 -7.99 17.12 -9.78
N ALA A 185 -6.74 16.76 -10.01
CA ALA A 185 -5.90 16.11 -9.01
C ALA A 185 -5.27 17.15 -8.09
N PHE A 186 -4.90 16.73 -6.90
CA PHE A 186 -4.10 17.54 -5.99
C PHE A 186 -3.06 16.70 -5.27
N THR A 187 -2.00 17.36 -4.81
CA THR A 187 -1.11 16.86 -3.76
C THR A 187 -1.20 17.77 -2.56
N TRP A 188 -0.94 17.23 -1.38
CA TRP A 188 -0.91 17.97 -0.13
C TRP A 188 0.24 17.51 0.75
N THR A 189 0.86 18.46 1.44
CA THR A 189 1.77 18.23 2.56
C THR A 189 1.45 19.21 3.69
N ALA A 190 1.76 18.84 4.93
CA ALA A 190 1.57 19.75 6.07
C ALA A 190 2.41 21.04 5.97
N ALA A 191 3.52 21.01 5.22
CA ALA A 191 4.41 22.17 5.05
C ALA A 191 3.92 23.11 3.94
N ASP A 192 3.45 22.57 2.81
CA ASP A 192 3.16 23.35 1.60
C ASP A 192 1.67 23.57 1.36
N GLY A 193 0.80 22.85 2.12
CA GLY A 193 -0.64 22.86 1.88
C GLY A 193 -1.01 22.11 0.59
N THR A 194 -2.16 22.47 0.02
CA THR A 194 -2.72 21.85 -1.19
C THR A 194 -2.17 22.49 -2.45
N LYS A 195 -1.61 21.65 -3.34
CA LYS A 195 -1.19 22.03 -4.68
C LYS A 195 -2.11 21.35 -5.70
N LEU A 196 -2.88 22.14 -6.47
CA LEU A 196 -3.68 21.64 -7.58
C LEU A 196 -2.78 21.29 -8.75
N LEU A 197 -3.04 20.12 -9.34
CA LEU A 197 -2.26 19.59 -10.46
C LEU A 197 -3.09 19.69 -11.73
N ARG A 198 -2.51 20.28 -12.77
CA ARG A 198 -3.12 20.38 -14.10
C ARG A 198 -2.35 19.50 -15.06
N PRO A 199 -3.02 18.54 -15.69
CA PRO A 199 -2.37 17.74 -16.73
C PRO A 199 -2.00 18.62 -17.93
N GLN A 200 -1.11 18.11 -18.78
CA GLN A 200 -0.81 18.73 -20.06
C GLN A 200 -2.08 18.85 -20.93
N PRO A 201 -2.12 19.80 -21.90
CA PRO A 201 -3.27 19.98 -22.79
C PRO A 201 -3.67 18.67 -23.49
N GLY A 202 -4.97 18.43 -23.59
CA GLY A 202 -5.54 17.22 -24.19
C GLY A 202 -5.97 16.17 -23.20
N PHE A 203 -5.73 16.37 -21.90
CA PHE A 203 -6.12 15.43 -20.85
C PHE A 203 -6.86 16.13 -19.71
N THR A 204 -7.78 15.39 -19.07
CA THR A 204 -8.33 15.69 -17.75
C THR A 204 -8.04 14.53 -16.79
N VAL A 205 -8.00 14.78 -15.48
CA VAL A 205 -7.86 13.73 -14.48
C VAL A 205 -9.25 13.29 -14.03
N ASP A 206 -9.56 12.01 -14.19
CA ASP A 206 -10.85 11.43 -13.75
C ASP A 206 -10.80 10.87 -12.32
N GLY A 207 -9.60 10.61 -11.81
CA GLY A 207 -9.36 10.13 -10.46
C GLY A 207 -7.90 9.81 -10.23
N THR A 208 -7.52 9.72 -8.95
CA THR A 208 -6.18 9.33 -8.49
C THR A 208 -6.25 8.00 -7.74
N GLY A 209 -5.14 7.27 -7.72
CA GLY A 209 -4.96 6.02 -6.98
C GLY A 209 -3.88 6.16 -5.89
N GLY A 210 -3.06 5.12 -5.72
CA GLY A 210 -1.98 5.08 -4.74
C GLY A 210 -0.79 5.95 -5.10
N ILE A 211 0.04 6.26 -4.11
CA ILE A 211 1.29 7.02 -4.21
C ILE A 211 2.45 6.22 -3.62
N ASN A 212 3.62 6.24 -4.26
CA ASN A 212 4.82 5.56 -3.75
C ASN A 212 5.76 6.52 -2.97
N ALA A 213 6.85 5.96 -2.44
CA ALA A 213 7.82 6.71 -1.64
C ALA A 213 8.53 7.83 -2.43
N SER A 214 8.62 7.71 -3.76
CA SER A 214 9.21 8.73 -4.65
C SER A 214 8.24 9.86 -4.99
N GLY A 215 6.98 9.82 -4.52
CA GLY A 215 5.95 10.80 -4.84
C GLY A 215 5.29 10.57 -6.20
N GLN A 216 5.58 9.46 -6.89
CA GLN A 216 4.84 9.07 -8.07
C GLN A 216 3.47 8.51 -7.64
N PHE A 217 2.42 8.91 -8.33
CA PHE A 217 1.07 8.41 -8.07
C PHE A 217 0.35 7.99 -9.35
N THR A 218 -0.67 7.20 -9.20
CA THR A 218 -1.43 6.61 -10.30
C THR A 218 -2.82 7.22 -10.42
N GLY A 219 -3.53 6.87 -11.48
CA GLY A 219 -4.93 7.25 -11.63
C GLY A 219 -5.49 6.98 -13.01
N VAL A 220 -6.57 7.69 -13.31
CA VAL A 220 -7.28 7.66 -14.60
C VAL A 220 -7.28 9.06 -15.20
N ALA A 221 -6.82 9.17 -16.45
CA ALA A 221 -6.90 10.39 -17.24
C ALA A 221 -7.84 10.18 -18.42
N TYR A 222 -8.71 11.14 -18.68
CA TYR A 222 -9.50 11.15 -19.91
C TYR A 222 -8.73 11.87 -21.02
N ASP A 223 -8.48 11.14 -22.09
CA ASP A 223 -7.91 11.65 -23.33
C ASP A 223 -9.02 12.29 -24.16
N ILE A 224 -9.03 13.62 -24.24
CA ILE A 224 -10.07 14.41 -24.93
C ILE A 224 -10.09 14.12 -26.43
N ILE A 225 -8.92 13.88 -27.02
CA ILE A 225 -8.78 13.60 -28.46
C ILE A 225 -9.17 12.16 -28.76
N GLY A 226 -8.61 11.22 -28.02
CA GLY A 226 -8.89 9.79 -28.16
C GLY A 226 -10.24 9.35 -27.61
N ARG A 227 -10.94 10.21 -26.87
CA ARG A 227 -12.24 9.96 -26.24
C ARG A 227 -12.31 8.68 -25.42
N ARG A 228 -11.28 8.47 -24.59
CA ARG A 228 -11.16 7.27 -23.75
C ARG A 228 -10.43 7.58 -22.44
N SER A 229 -10.78 6.84 -21.38
CA SER A 229 -10.08 6.94 -20.10
C SER A 229 -8.92 5.96 -20.07
N ARG A 230 -7.76 6.44 -19.63
CA ARG A 230 -6.51 5.68 -19.61
C ARG A 230 -5.81 5.74 -18.26
N ALA A 231 -5.26 4.60 -17.87
CA ALA A 231 -4.36 4.51 -16.73
C ALA A 231 -3.13 5.40 -16.93
N PHE A 232 -2.69 6.08 -15.88
CA PHE A 232 -1.50 6.92 -15.91
C PHE A 232 -0.63 6.77 -14.65
N ILE A 233 0.62 7.18 -14.79
CA ILE A 233 1.51 7.54 -13.69
C ILE A 233 1.78 9.04 -13.79
N TRP A 234 1.62 9.75 -12.68
CA TRP A 234 2.11 11.11 -12.53
C TRP A 234 3.49 11.05 -11.89
N ASP A 235 4.48 11.58 -12.57
CA ASP A 235 5.85 11.59 -12.09
C ASP A 235 6.19 12.87 -11.28
N SER A 236 7.36 12.88 -10.67
CA SER A 236 7.84 14.04 -9.90
C SER A 236 8.11 15.29 -10.77
N ALA A 237 8.10 15.17 -12.08
CA ALA A 237 8.26 16.28 -13.03
C ALA A 237 6.93 16.92 -13.44
N ASP A 238 5.85 16.64 -12.71
CA ASP A 238 4.48 17.15 -12.95
C ASP A 238 3.95 16.77 -14.35
N LYS A 239 4.24 15.55 -14.81
CA LYS A 239 3.78 15.03 -16.10
C LYS A 239 2.97 13.75 -15.96
N ILE A 240 1.88 13.68 -16.71
CA ILE A 240 1.15 12.44 -16.93
C ILE A 240 1.90 11.60 -17.96
N ARG A 241 2.22 10.37 -17.58
CA ARG A 241 2.62 9.30 -18.46
C ARG A 241 1.48 8.29 -18.57
N LEU A 242 0.85 8.23 -19.75
CA LEU A 242 -0.16 7.21 -20.02
C LEU A 242 0.50 5.83 -20.09
N LEU A 243 -0.16 4.83 -19.54
CA LEU A 243 0.28 3.44 -19.67
C LEU A 243 -0.15 2.87 -21.01
N ASP A 244 0.68 1.97 -21.57
CA ASP A 244 0.33 1.27 -22.78
C ASP A 244 -0.89 0.38 -22.54
N PRO A 245 -1.79 0.25 -23.54
CA PRO A 245 -3.00 -0.56 -23.38
C PRO A 245 -2.67 -2.06 -23.28
N LEU A 246 -3.54 -2.80 -22.57
CA LEU A 246 -3.46 -4.26 -22.48
C LEU A 246 -3.73 -4.92 -23.85
N SER A 247 -4.67 -4.37 -24.62
CA SER A 247 -5.01 -4.82 -25.96
C SER A 247 -5.33 -3.64 -26.87
N SER A 248 -5.33 -3.87 -28.19
CA SER A 248 -5.75 -2.86 -29.18
C SER A 248 -7.23 -2.48 -29.08
N GLY A 249 -8.05 -3.33 -28.44
CA GLY A 249 -9.48 -3.12 -28.17
C GLY A 249 -9.77 -2.42 -26.85
N GLU A 250 -8.76 -2.06 -26.07
CA GLU A 250 -8.94 -1.36 -24.79
C GLU A 250 -9.62 -0.01 -24.97
N THR A 251 -10.75 0.19 -24.26
CA THR A 251 -11.49 1.46 -24.23
C THR A 251 -11.38 2.20 -22.92
N PHE A 252 -11.03 1.48 -21.85
CA PHE A 252 -10.89 2.01 -20.52
C PHE A 252 -9.76 1.30 -19.79
N SER A 253 -8.88 2.05 -19.13
CA SER A 253 -7.99 1.51 -18.10
C SER A 253 -7.86 2.48 -16.92
N ALA A 254 -7.66 1.92 -15.74
CA ALA A 254 -7.48 2.65 -14.49
C ALA A 254 -6.32 2.05 -13.69
N ALA A 255 -5.36 2.88 -13.31
CA ALA A 255 -4.28 2.50 -12.41
C ALA A 255 -4.70 2.80 -10.96
N VAL A 256 -4.66 1.80 -10.10
CA VAL A 256 -5.19 1.85 -8.73
C VAL A 256 -4.06 1.98 -7.70
N ALA A 257 -3.00 1.19 -7.82
CA ALA A 257 -1.90 1.17 -6.85
C ALA A 257 -0.54 1.12 -7.54
N ILE A 258 0.48 1.60 -6.84
CA ILE A 258 1.88 1.63 -7.28
C ILE A 258 2.79 1.28 -6.11
N ASN A 259 3.79 0.43 -6.34
CA ASN A 259 4.82 0.13 -5.35
C ASN A 259 6.07 1.02 -5.50
N ASN A 260 7.05 0.85 -4.61
CA ASN A 260 8.28 1.67 -4.63
C ASN A 260 9.22 1.37 -5.80
N ALA A 261 9.05 0.25 -6.50
CA ALA A 261 9.76 -0.06 -7.73
C ALA A 261 9.13 0.63 -8.96
N GLY A 262 7.96 1.29 -8.79
CA GLY A 262 7.20 1.89 -9.88
C GLY A 262 6.33 0.89 -10.64
N THR A 263 6.13 -0.32 -10.10
CA THR A 263 5.20 -1.30 -10.64
C THR A 263 3.78 -0.90 -10.30
N VAL A 264 2.92 -0.87 -11.30
CA VAL A 264 1.53 -0.41 -11.20
C VAL A 264 0.56 -1.56 -11.40
N VAL A 265 -0.53 -1.55 -10.65
CA VAL A 265 -1.66 -2.47 -10.86
C VAL A 265 -2.96 -1.70 -11.03
N GLY A 266 -3.90 -2.33 -11.69
CA GLY A 266 -5.20 -1.74 -11.94
C GLY A 266 -6.10 -2.64 -12.77
N ARG A 267 -7.01 -2.01 -13.53
CA ARG A 267 -7.98 -2.72 -14.37
C ARG A 267 -8.04 -2.13 -15.78
N SER A 268 -8.39 -2.96 -16.73
CA SER A 268 -8.59 -2.63 -18.14
C SER A 268 -9.89 -3.26 -18.63
N ILE A 269 -10.61 -2.59 -19.54
CA ILE A 269 -11.83 -3.09 -20.16
C ILE A 269 -11.60 -3.17 -21.66
N ASP A 270 -11.82 -4.35 -22.24
CA ASP A 270 -11.84 -4.56 -23.68
C ASP A 270 -13.25 -4.35 -24.22
N SER A 271 -13.40 -3.49 -25.23
CA SER A 271 -14.69 -3.13 -25.82
C SER A 271 -15.32 -4.24 -26.65
N THR A 272 -14.55 -5.24 -27.06
CA THR A 272 -15.07 -6.34 -27.90
C THR A 272 -15.68 -7.45 -27.08
N THR A 273 -15.13 -7.70 -25.89
CA THR A 273 -15.60 -8.74 -24.97
C THR A 273 -16.35 -8.19 -23.77
N PHE A 274 -16.26 -6.88 -23.50
CA PHE A 274 -16.71 -6.20 -22.28
C PHE A 274 -16.19 -6.84 -20.99
N SER A 275 -15.12 -7.63 -21.09
CA SER A 275 -14.48 -8.25 -19.93
C SER A 275 -13.59 -7.24 -19.21
N GLN A 276 -13.58 -7.31 -17.88
CA GLN A 276 -12.66 -6.55 -17.04
C GLN A 276 -11.48 -7.42 -16.64
N HIS A 277 -10.28 -6.94 -16.94
CA HIS A 277 -9.03 -7.61 -16.67
C HIS A 277 -8.23 -6.83 -15.63
N ALA A 278 -7.72 -7.50 -14.60
CA ALA A 278 -6.70 -6.93 -13.75
C ALA A 278 -5.35 -6.96 -14.47
N PHE A 279 -4.60 -5.87 -14.39
CA PHE A 279 -3.27 -5.79 -15.00
C PHE A 279 -2.18 -5.50 -13.98
N ILE A 280 -0.96 -5.88 -14.34
CA ILE A 280 0.30 -5.40 -13.79
C ILE A 280 1.10 -4.74 -14.89
N TRP A 281 1.71 -3.59 -14.59
CA TRP A 281 2.53 -2.84 -15.54
C TRP A 281 3.86 -2.46 -14.91
N ASP A 282 4.92 -2.57 -15.67
CA ASP A 282 6.24 -2.01 -15.36
C ASP A 282 6.91 -1.45 -16.63
N THR A 283 8.00 -0.70 -16.45
CA THR A 283 8.71 -0.04 -17.58
C THR A 283 9.44 -1.00 -18.50
N GLN A 284 9.65 -2.24 -18.10
CA GLN A 284 10.42 -3.24 -18.87
C GLN A 284 9.52 -4.13 -19.70
N THR A 285 8.38 -4.53 -19.13
CA THR A 285 7.48 -5.52 -19.76
C THR A 285 6.19 -4.91 -20.29
N GLY A 286 5.91 -3.63 -19.98
CA GLY A 286 4.62 -3.02 -20.32
C GLY A 286 3.46 -3.61 -19.49
N MET A 287 2.23 -3.45 -20.01
CA MET A 287 1.01 -3.95 -19.34
C MET A 287 0.82 -5.45 -19.64
N ARG A 288 0.55 -6.23 -18.61
CA ARG A 288 0.29 -7.68 -18.66
C ARG A 288 -0.97 -8.01 -17.87
N ASP A 289 -1.75 -8.93 -18.40
CA ASP A 289 -2.93 -9.51 -17.72
C ASP A 289 -2.48 -10.39 -16.54
N LEU A 290 -3.16 -10.27 -15.40
CA LEU A 290 -2.95 -11.12 -14.23
C LEU A 290 -3.68 -12.46 -14.34
N GLY A 291 -4.58 -12.62 -15.34
CA GLY A 291 -5.45 -13.78 -15.49
C GLY A 291 -6.67 -13.74 -14.58
N THR A 292 -7.30 -14.89 -14.38
CA THR A 292 -8.51 -15.07 -13.57
C THR A 292 -8.40 -16.30 -12.67
N LEU A 293 -9.24 -16.39 -11.62
CA LEU A 293 -9.26 -17.54 -10.71
C LEU A 293 -9.82 -18.80 -11.38
N SER A 294 -10.88 -18.68 -12.19
CA SER A 294 -11.53 -19.78 -12.88
C SER A 294 -12.39 -19.27 -14.03
N GLU A 295 -12.79 -20.19 -14.91
CA GLU A 295 -13.79 -19.89 -15.96
C GLU A 295 -15.09 -19.40 -15.30
N GLY A 296 -15.63 -18.27 -15.79
CA GLY A 296 -16.86 -17.66 -15.27
C GLY A 296 -16.65 -16.51 -14.29
N LEU A 297 -15.45 -16.31 -13.73
CA LEU A 297 -15.12 -15.13 -12.94
C LEU A 297 -14.36 -14.11 -13.80
N ASN A 298 -15.07 -13.55 -14.78
CA ASN A 298 -14.47 -12.75 -15.85
C ASN A 298 -14.20 -11.27 -15.47
N GLU A 299 -14.71 -10.81 -14.34
CA GLU A 299 -14.43 -9.48 -13.83
C GLU A 299 -13.34 -9.56 -12.76
N VAL A 300 -12.16 -9.06 -13.06
CA VAL A 300 -11.01 -9.09 -12.15
C VAL A 300 -10.52 -7.67 -11.86
N PHE A 301 -10.35 -7.38 -10.56
CA PHE A 301 -9.95 -6.07 -10.06
C PHE A 301 -8.73 -6.21 -9.17
N ALA A 302 -7.62 -5.59 -9.55
CA ALA A 302 -6.45 -5.46 -8.66
C ALA A 302 -6.60 -4.19 -7.81
N ASN A 303 -6.52 -4.34 -6.48
CA ASN A 303 -6.73 -3.24 -5.54
C ASN A 303 -5.42 -2.74 -4.93
N ALA A 304 -4.47 -3.62 -4.61
CA ALA A 304 -3.21 -3.23 -3.98
C ALA A 304 -2.04 -4.11 -4.44
N ILE A 305 -0.84 -3.56 -4.31
CA ILE A 305 0.44 -4.22 -4.59
C ILE A 305 1.45 -3.88 -3.49
N ASN A 306 2.21 -4.86 -3.00
CA ASN A 306 3.32 -4.63 -2.08
C ASN A 306 4.68 -4.47 -2.81
N ASN A 307 5.74 -4.19 -2.05
CA ASN A 307 7.08 -4.01 -2.62
C ASN A 307 7.74 -5.32 -3.11
N SER A 308 7.21 -6.48 -2.74
CA SER A 308 7.60 -7.79 -3.29
C SER A 308 6.90 -8.12 -4.60
N GLY A 309 5.95 -7.28 -5.06
CA GLY A 309 5.18 -7.49 -6.28
C GLY A 309 3.98 -8.42 -6.13
N HIS A 310 3.58 -8.77 -4.89
CA HIS A 310 2.34 -9.48 -4.64
C HIS A 310 1.15 -8.53 -4.81
N VAL A 311 0.13 -8.99 -5.53
CA VAL A 311 -1.08 -8.23 -5.84
C VAL A 311 -2.27 -8.87 -5.17
N VAL A 312 -3.18 -8.07 -4.64
CA VAL A 312 -4.45 -8.54 -4.09
C VAL A 312 -5.63 -7.80 -4.71
N GLY A 313 -6.78 -8.44 -4.67
CA GLY A 313 -8.00 -7.88 -5.24
C GLY A 313 -9.18 -8.85 -5.19
N ARG A 314 -10.09 -8.70 -6.15
CA ARG A 314 -11.26 -9.57 -6.28
C ARG A 314 -11.47 -10.06 -7.70
N ALA A 315 -12.07 -11.25 -7.83
CA ALA A 315 -12.54 -11.81 -9.08
C ALA A 315 -14.02 -12.18 -8.92
N GLY A 316 -14.90 -11.73 -9.85
CA GLY A 316 -16.34 -11.92 -9.83
C GLY A 316 -17.15 -10.61 -9.76
N GLU A 317 -18.48 -10.70 -9.98
CA GLU A 317 -19.36 -9.58 -10.30
C GLU A 317 -20.05 -8.92 -9.09
N GLY A 318 -19.64 -9.13 -7.85
CA GLY A 318 -20.26 -8.45 -6.72
C GLY A 318 -20.31 -9.23 -5.42
N ALA A 319 -20.93 -8.65 -4.39
CA ALA A 319 -21.01 -9.27 -3.07
C ALA A 319 -21.71 -10.64 -3.12
N GLY A 320 -21.03 -11.66 -2.61
CA GLY A 320 -21.50 -13.05 -2.60
C GLY A 320 -21.04 -13.91 -3.78
N ASP A 321 -20.78 -13.31 -4.96
CA ASP A 321 -20.27 -14.02 -6.14
C ASP A 321 -18.79 -13.74 -6.40
N SER A 322 -18.21 -12.76 -5.71
CA SER A 322 -16.79 -12.43 -5.77
C SER A 322 -15.95 -13.33 -4.86
N ARG A 323 -14.67 -13.44 -5.21
CA ARG A 323 -13.63 -14.11 -4.42
C ARG A 323 -12.42 -13.20 -4.29
N ALA A 324 -11.99 -12.99 -3.06
CA ALA A 324 -10.73 -12.33 -2.78
C ALA A 324 -9.56 -13.17 -3.28
N PHE A 325 -8.58 -12.54 -3.95
CA PHE A 325 -7.41 -13.24 -4.46
C PHE A 325 -6.09 -12.62 -3.99
N VAL A 326 -5.05 -13.45 -4.04
CA VAL A 326 -3.65 -13.02 -4.06
C VAL A 326 -2.99 -13.54 -5.34
N TRP A 327 -2.16 -12.70 -5.95
CA TRP A 327 -1.38 -13.05 -7.13
C TRP A 327 0.11 -12.81 -6.86
N ALA A 328 0.95 -13.73 -7.34
CA ALA A 328 2.40 -13.56 -7.40
C ALA A 328 2.93 -14.10 -8.74
N ALA A 329 4.07 -13.58 -9.20
CA ALA A 329 4.59 -13.89 -10.53
C ALA A 329 4.93 -15.37 -10.75
N ASP A 330 5.31 -16.07 -9.70
CA ASP A 330 5.68 -17.49 -9.68
C ASP A 330 4.50 -18.43 -9.37
N LEU A 331 3.40 -17.90 -8.80
CA LEU A 331 2.26 -18.70 -8.33
C LEU A 331 1.00 -18.51 -9.18
N GLY A 332 0.93 -17.41 -9.97
CA GLY A 332 -0.32 -16.97 -10.59
C GLY A 332 -1.35 -16.53 -9.54
N MET A 333 -2.60 -16.44 -9.95
CA MET A 333 -3.72 -16.02 -9.09
C MET A 333 -4.23 -17.19 -8.23
N LYS A 334 -4.45 -16.93 -6.93
CA LYS A 334 -4.96 -17.90 -5.95
C LYS A 334 -6.14 -17.30 -5.20
N ASP A 335 -7.18 -18.09 -5.00
CA ASP A 335 -8.32 -17.76 -4.13
C ASP A 335 -7.86 -17.75 -2.66
N LEU A 336 -8.01 -16.64 -1.97
CA LEU A 336 -7.64 -16.50 -0.56
C LEU A 336 -8.47 -17.40 0.36
N ASN A 337 -9.70 -17.73 -0.02
CA ASN A 337 -10.55 -18.65 0.74
C ASN A 337 -9.95 -20.06 0.83
N LEU A 338 -9.23 -20.49 -0.21
CA LEU A 338 -8.54 -21.78 -0.23
C LEU A 338 -7.21 -21.77 0.53
N LEU A 339 -6.73 -20.59 0.92
CA LEU A 339 -5.48 -20.40 1.66
C LEU A 339 -5.71 -20.14 3.16
N VAL A 340 -6.96 -20.08 3.62
CA VAL A 340 -7.26 -20.01 5.06
C VAL A 340 -6.81 -21.32 5.72
N ASP A 341 -6.09 -21.19 6.85
CA ASP A 341 -5.58 -22.35 7.61
C ASP A 341 -6.75 -23.25 8.05
N GLN A 342 -6.60 -24.56 7.89
CA GLN A 342 -7.65 -25.53 8.23
C GLN A 342 -7.99 -25.55 9.71
N ASP A 343 -7.04 -25.16 10.56
CA ASP A 343 -7.23 -25.05 12.01
C ASP A 343 -7.77 -23.69 12.44
N ASP A 344 -8.05 -22.78 11.49
CA ASP A 344 -8.66 -21.48 11.80
C ASP A 344 -10.14 -21.65 12.13
N PRO A 345 -10.63 -21.08 13.25
CA PRO A 345 -12.03 -21.19 13.65
C PRO A 345 -13.04 -20.66 12.63
N LEU A 346 -12.61 -19.76 11.75
CA LEU A 346 -13.43 -19.14 10.70
C LEU A 346 -13.33 -19.87 9.36
N HIS A 347 -12.49 -20.92 9.28
CA HIS A 347 -12.32 -21.69 8.05
C HIS A 347 -13.66 -22.26 7.55
N GLY A 348 -14.02 -21.94 6.31
CA GLY A 348 -15.26 -22.40 5.66
C GLY A 348 -16.55 -21.75 6.21
N LEU A 349 -16.47 -20.87 7.22
CA LEU A 349 -17.61 -20.11 7.73
C LEU A 349 -17.74 -18.74 7.07
N VAL A 350 -16.63 -18.15 6.66
CA VAL A 350 -16.56 -16.85 6.04
C VAL A 350 -16.11 -17.00 4.59
N THR A 351 -16.74 -16.26 3.68
CA THR A 351 -16.27 -16.10 2.31
C THR A 351 -15.71 -14.70 2.14
N LEU A 352 -14.39 -14.64 1.88
CA LEU A 352 -13.70 -13.40 1.60
C LEU A 352 -14.02 -12.96 0.17
N ASP A 353 -14.65 -11.81 0.02
CA ASP A 353 -15.15 -11.32 -1.27
C ASP A 353 -14.15 -10.40 -1.97
N ASP A 354 -13.44 -9.56 -1.22
CA ASP A 354 -12.58 -8.52 -1.77
C ASP A 354 -11.36 -8.26 -0.87
N ALA A 355 -10.15 -8.46 -1.37
CA ALA A 355 -8.89 -8.08 -0.69
C ALA A 355 -8.49 -6.66 -1.09
N THR A 356 -8.48 -5.74 -0.13
CA THR A 356 -8.32 -4.30 -0.37
C THR A 356 -6.91 -3.78 -0.10
N GLY A 357 -6.08 -4.50 0.67
CA GLY A 357 -4.73 -4.06 0.99
C GLY A 357 -3.79 -5.22 1.31
N ILE A 358 -2.51 -5.01 1.04
CA ILE A 358 -1.42 -5.93 1.38
C ILE A 358 -0.19 -5.13 1.80
N ASN A 359 0.47 -5.56 2.88
CA ASN A 359 1.73 -4.95 3.32
C ASN A 359 2.96 -5.78 2.91
N ASP A 360 4.17 -5.28 3.22
CA ASP A 360 5.43 -5.95 2.87
C ASP A 360 5.73 -7.19 3.76
N LEU A 361 4.96 -7.39 4.82
CA LEU A 361 5.00 -8.60 5.64
C LEU A 361 4.08 -9.71 5.09
N GLY A 362 3.38 -9.47 3.97
CA GLY A 362 2.43 -10.40 3.39
C GLY A 362 1.11 -10.48 4.14
N GLN A 363 0.86 -9.59 5.11
CA GLN A 363 -0.45 -9.46 5.75
C GLN A 363 -1.42 -8.81 4.77
N ILE A 364 -2.63 -9.35 4.68
CA ILE A 364 -3.68 -8.92 3.75
C ILE A 364 -4.89 -8.48 4.55
N VAL A 365 -5.55 -7.40 4.13
CA VAL A 365 -6.89 -7.06 4.62
C VAL A 365 -7.92 -7.40 3.55
N ALA A 366 -8.99 -8.04 3.96
CA ALA A 366 -10.08 -8.43 3.08
C ALA A 366 -11.43 -8.17 3.73
N ASN A 367 -12.42 -7.91 2.89
CA ASN A 367 -13.81 -7.73 3.28
C ASN A 367 -14.62 -8.98 2.92
N ALA A 368 -15.66 -9.21 3.71
CA ALA A 368 -16.61 -10.28 3.52
C ALA A 368 -18.01 -9.81 3.93
N PHE A 369 -19.02 -10.47 3.39
CA PHE A 369 -20.38 -10.31 3.87
C PHE A 369 -20.76 -11.54 4.68
N TYR A 370 -20.92 -11.38 6.00
CA TYR A 370 -21.16 -12.48 6.93
C TYR A 370 -22.35 -12.12 7.84
N GLU A 371 -23.28 -13.07 8.06
CA GLU A 371 -24.48 -12.90 8.87
C GLU A 371 -25.32 -11.63 8.52
N GLY A 372 -25.35 -11.26 7.25
CA GLY A 372 -26.12 -10.11 6.77
C GLY A 372 -25.46 -8.75 6.98
N SER A 373 -24.18 -8.72 7.35
CA SER A 373 -23.41 -7.49 7.58
C SER A 373 -22.04 -7.54 6.90
N PRO A 374 -21.46 -6.39 6.50
CA PRO A 374 -20.09 -6.33 6.05
C PRO A 374 -19.14 -6.51 7.24
N HIS A 375 -18.11 -7.32 7.05
CA HIS A 375 -17.03 -7.57 7.99
C HIS A 375 -15.67 -7.37 7.34
N ALA A 376 -14.71 -6.87 8.12
CA ALA A 376 -13.32 -6.71 7.70
C ALA A 376 -12.43 -7.69 8.45
N TYR A 377 -11.51 -8.33 7.74
CA TYR A 377 -10.61 -9.34 8.27
C TYR A 377 -9.14 -9.00 7.97
N LEU A 378 -8.28 -9.28 8.95
CA LEU A 378 -6.83 -9.34 8.74
C LEU A 378 -6.44 -10.79 8.53
N LEU A 379 -5.77 -11.07 7.42
CA LEU A 379 -5.12 -12.33 7.09
C LEU A 379 -3.64 -12.23 7.45
N THR A 380 -3.20 -13.06 8.39
CA THR A 380 -1.78 -13.13 8.78
C THR A 380 -1.16 -14.43 8.29
N PRO A 381 -0.03 -14.38 7.51
CA PRO A 381 0.63 -15.58 7.04
C PRO A 381 1.05 -16.48 8.21
N VAL A 382 0.77 -17.78 8.11
CA VAL A 382 1.26 -18.79 9.06
C VAL A 382 2.67 -19.21 8.64
N PRO A 383 3.68 -19.04 9.50
CA PRO A 383 5.04 -19.49 9.19
C PRO A 383 5.07 -21.01 9.01
N GLU A 384 5.72 -21.49 7.94
CA GLU A 384 5.92 -22.92 7.77
C GLU A 384 6.69 -23.53 8.95
N PRO A 385 6.35 -24.75 9.41
CA PRO A 385 7.03 -25.42 10.52
C PRO A 385 8.55 -25.52 10.33
N GLY A 386 9.01 -25.67 9.08
CA GLY A 386 10.44 -25.69 8.71
C GLY A 386 11.15 -24.36 8.95
N SER A 387 10.49 -23.23 8.73
CA SER A 387 11.04 -21.89 8.95
C SER A 387 11.23 -21.60 10.45
N VAL A 388 10.30 -22.04 11.28
CA VAL A 388 10.38 -21.93 12.75
C VAL A 388 11.53 -22.77 13.29
N LEU A 389 11.73 -23.98 12.76
CA LEU A 389 12.83 -24.86 13.17
C LEU A 389 14.21 -24.25 12.81
N LEU A 390 14.35 -23.63 11.63
CA LEU A 390 15.56 -22.93 11.22
C LEU A 390 15.87 -21.72 12.10
N MET A 391 14.85 -20.95 12.50
CA MET A 391 15.00 -19.84 13.44
C MET A 391 15.45 -20.32 14.83
N LEU A 392 14.88 -21.41 15.35
CA LEU A 392 15.25 -21.99 16.63
C LEU A 392 16.65 -22.60 16.63
N LEU A 393 17.09 -23.20 15.51
CA LEU A 393 18.43 -23.75 15.32
C LEU A 393 19.50 -22.67 15.10
N GLY A 394 19.14 -21.52 14.53
CA GLY A 394 20.02 -20.38 14.30
C GLY A 394 20.36 -19.59 15.57
N LEU A 395 19.47 -19.54 16.56
CA LEU A 395 19.67 -18.81 17.82
C LEU A 395 20.85 -19.32 18.69
N PRO A 396 21.13 -20.63 18.82
CA PRO A 396 22.26 -21.12 19.62
C PRO A 396 23.63 -20.87 18.97
N MET A 397 23.75 -20.73 17.64
CA MET A 397 24.99 -20.42 16.97
C MET A 397 25.49 -18.99 17.27
N VAL A 398 24.59 -18.02 17.40
CA VAL A 398 24.94 -16.64 17.77
C VAL A 398 25.34 -16.54 19.25
N ALA A 399 24.74 -17.35 20.12
CA ALA A 399 25.07 -17.39 21.56
C ALA A 399 26.42 -18.07 21.83
N SER A 400 26.81 -19.10 21.04
CA SER A 400 28.09 -19.78 21.19
C SER A 400 29.26 -18.95 20.64
N ALA A 401 29.06 -18.11 19.63
CA ALA A 401 30.09 -17.21 19.11
C ALA A 401 30.51 -16.14 20.13
N ARG A 402 29.68 -15.75 21.09
CA ARG A 402 30.00 -14.82 22.17
C ARG A 402 30.90 -15.40 23.27
N LYS A 403 30.98 -16.71 23.41
CA LYS A 403 31.82 -17.37 24.46
C LYS A 403 33.31 -17.52 24.06
N TYR A 404 33.66 -17.25 22.82
CA TYR A 404 35.04 -17.42 22.32
C TYR A 404 35.80 -16.10 22.06
N CYS A 405 35.47 -15.03 22.77
CA CYS A 405 36.31 -13.82 22.75
C CYS A 405 37.30 -13.88 23.90
N PRO A 406 38.63 -14.14 23.67
CA PRO A 406 39.61 -14.19 24.75
C PRO A 406 39.80 -12.78 25.32
N ARG A 407 39.72 -12.66 26.64
CA ARG A 407 40.04 -11.43 27.38
C ARG A 407 41.48 -10.99 27.09
N PRO A 408 41.74 -9.71 26.81
CA PRO A 408 43.12 -9.23 26.68
C PRO A 408 43.85 -9.32 28.05
N ALA A 409 45.05 -9.91 28.05
CA ALA A 409 45.88 -10.04 29.20
C ALA A 409 46.30 -8.67 29.77
N ALA A 410 46.07 -8.46 31.05
CA ALA A 410 46.49 -7.25 31.78
C ALA A 410 48.03 -7.12 31.74
N ARG A 411 48.52 -6.03 31.17
CA ARG A 411 49.94 -5.64 31.30
C ARG A 411 50.20 -5.22 32.72
N ARG A 412 51.06 -5.97 33.41
CA ARG A 412 51.72 -5.52 34.65
C ARG A 412 52.73 -4.42 34.29
N THR A 413 52.55 -3.21 34.77
CA THR A 413 53.55 -2.17 34.83
C THR A 413 54.41 -2.43 36.09
N SER A 414 55.67 -2.82 35.93
CA SER A 414 56.64 -2.76 36.98
C SER A 414 57.30 -1.37 36.92
N ALA A 415 57.22 -0.67 38.02
CA ALA A 415 58.02 0.53 38.32
C ALA A 415 59.49 0.14 38.59
N PHE A 416 60.39 0.84 37.97
CA PHE A 416 61.68 1.34 38.48
C PHE A 416 62.00 2.56 37.65
#